data_11adc711be963599bc3345ed8081a840
#
_entry.id   11adc711be963599bc3345ed8081a840
#
_cell.length_a   1.000
_cell.length_b   1.000
_cell.length_c   1.000
_cell.angle_alpha   90.00
_cell.angle_beta   90.00
_cell.angle_gamma   90.00
#
_symmetry.space_group_name_H-M   'P 1'
#
loop_
_entity.id
_entity.type
_entity.pdbx_description
1 polymer ?
#
loop_
_entity_poly.entity_id
_entity_poly.type
_entity_poly.pdbx_seq_one_letter_code
_entity_poly.pdbx_strand_id
1 'polypeptide(L)'
;MEATYLCLPFFLALYLSTRHWLQKLKNLPPSPFLTFPIIGHLYLLKKPLHRTLADLSARYGPIVFLRLGPRQTLLVSSPSAAEECLSKNDVVFANRPQLLAGKYIGYNYTSMAWANYGDHWRNLRRISTLEILSTSRIQMLSGIRSDEVRSLLLRLLENGAETVDMKAAFFEMTMNVMMRMIAGKRYYGGNVVEVEETAKFQEIIEDTFRLGDTTNIGDYLPVLRWLGVKGKEKGLRELQRKRDRFMQGLIEEHRTRMAKESYSSSSCRVGEKKTMIEVLLSFQEKQAEYYTDEIIRGLMLVSFTIHHTHRPPISLLHASAT
;
A
#
# COMPACT_ATOMS: atom_id res chain seq x y z
N MET A 1 29.84 -9.73 -42.30
CA MET A 1 29.72 -9.27 -40.88
C MET A 1 29.64 -7.76 -40.76
N GLU A 2 30.32 -6.94 -41.55
CA GLU A 2 30.27 -5.47 -41.43
C GLU A 2 28.91 -4.84 -41.71
N ALA A 3 28.16 -5.36 -42.68
CA ALA A 3 26.83 -4.84 -43.03
C ALA A 3 25.79 -4.98 -41.90
N THR A 4 25.91 -6.00 -41.08
CA THR A 4 25.00 -6.23 -39.94
C THR A 4 25.23 -5.20 -38.82
N TYR A 5 26.45 -4.72 -38.62
CA TYR A 5 26.76 -3.71 -37.62
C TYR A 5 26.24 -2.32 -38.00
N LEU A 6 26.13 -2.00 -39.29
CA LEU A 6 25.55 -0.74 -39.78
C LEU A 6 24.03 -0.75 -39.81
N CYS A 7 23.41 -1.90 -40.03
CA CYS A 7 21.93 -2.02 -40.04
C CYS A 7 21.31 -1.74 -38.68
N LEU A 8 21.92 -2.20 -37.59
CA LEU A 8 21.33 -2.06 -36.23
C LEU A 8 21.21 -0.59 -35.80
N PRO A 9 22.24 0.29 -35.90
CA PRO A 9 22.10 1.71 -35.57
C PRO A 9 21.14 2.43 -36.52
N PHE A 10 21.07 2.05 -37.80
CA PHE A 10 20.11 2.63 -38.75
C PHE A 10 18.66 2.33 -38.36
N PHE A 11 18.32 1.08 -38.05
CA PHE A 11 16.99 0.74 -37.59
C PHE A 11 16.62 1.38 -36.23
N LEU A 12 17.60 1.53 -35.33
CA LEU A 12 17.41 2.24 -34.08
C LEU A 12 17.14 3.74 -34.33
N ALA A 13 17.89 4.39 -35.18
CA ALA A 13 17.71 5.79 -35.55
C ALA A 13 16.34 6.01 -36.23
N LEU A 14 15.96 5.13 -37.15
CA LEU A 14 14.65 5.14 -37.82
C LEU A 14 13.52 4.96 -36.80
N TYR A 15 13.65 4.03 -35.87
CA TYR A 15 12.69 3.80 -34.80
C TYR A 15 12.54 5.03 -33.90
N LEU A 16 13.64 5.66 -33.48
CA LEU A 16 13.61 6.86 -32.64
C LEU A 16 12.98 8.04 -33.37
N SER A 17 13.31 8.24 -34.65
CA SER A 17 12.77 9.31 -35.48
C SER A 17 11.28 9.15 -35.74
N THR A 18 10.83 7.95 -36.11
CA THR A 18 9.41 7.68 -36.35
C THR A 18 8.60 7.84 -35.07
N ARG A 19 9.13 7.41 -33.93
CA ARG A 19 8.48 7.61 -32.63
C ARG A 19 8.37 9.07 -32.24
N HIS A 20 9.42 9.84 -32.40
CA HIS A 20 9.41 11.28 -32.13
C HIS A 20 8.36 11.99 -32.98
N TRP A 21 8.27 11.64 -34.25
CA TRP A 21 7.26 12.18 -35.17
C TRP A 21 5.84 11.79 -34.78
N LEU A 22 5.61 10.53 -34.41
CA LEU A 22 4.31 10.05 -33.90
C LEU A 22 3.89 10.71 -32.57
N GLN A 23 4.84 11.03 -31.69
CA GLN A 23 4.55 11.76 -30.46
C GLN A 23 4.06 13.19 -30.74
N LYS A 24 4.68 13.87 -31.70
CA LYS A 24 4.24 15.20 -32.14
C LYS A 24 2.84 15.16 -32.77
N LEU A 25 2.56 14.17 -33.60
CA LEU A 25 1.23 14.00 -34.20
C LEU A 25 0.12 13.74 -33.17
N LYS A 26 0.45 13.08 -32.04
CA LYS A 26 -0.50 12.76 -30.98
C LYS A 26 -0.66 13.84 -29.91
N ASN A 27 -0.02 15.00 -30.07
CA ASN A 27 -0.02 16.08 -29.08
C ASN A 27 0.29 15.61 -27.65
N LEU A 28 1.23 14.64 -27.50
CA LEU A 28 1.61 14.13 -26.19
C LEU A 28 2.47 15.16 -25.44
N PRO A 29 2.40 15.17 -24.09
CA PRO A 29 3.26 16.02 -23.27
C PRO A 29 4.74 15.79 -23.56
N PRO A 30 5.61 16.77 -23.21
CA PRO A 30 7.06 16.63 -23.34
C PRO A 30 7.57 15.29 -22.77
N SER A 31 8.55 14.70 -23.44
CA SER A 31 9.11 13.41 -23.08
C SER A 31 10.63 13.46 -23.27
N PRO A 32 11.43 12.76 -22.44
CA PRO A 32 12.83 12.58 -22.70
C PRO A 32 13.08 11.98 -24.09
N PHE A 33 14.05 12.54 -24.81
CA PHE A 33 14.26 12.19 -26.22
C PHE A 33 14.61 10.70 -26.41
N LEU A 34 15.44 10.14 -25.54
CA LEU A 34 15.96 8.78 -25.71
C LEU A 34 14.97 7.74 -25.14
N THR A 35 14.13 7.18 -26.01
CA THR A 35 13.17 6.13 -25.64
C THR A 35 13.61 4.81 -26.26
N PHE A 36 14.23 3.93 -25.47
CA PHE A 36 14.67 2.63 -25.99
C PHE A 36 13.49 1.69 -26.31
N PRO A 37 13.64 0.82 -27.33
CA PRO A 37 12.72 -0.28 -27.54
C PRO A 37 12.60 -1.13 -26.27
N ILE A 38 11.42 -1.69 -26.00
CA ILE A 38 11.10 -2.58 -24.87
C ILE A 38 11.18 -1.90 -23.51
N ILE A 39 12.33 -1.32 -23.12
CA ILE A 39 12.53 -0.75 -21.78
C ILE A 39 12.00 0.68 -21.63
N GLY A 40 11.84 1.42 -22.74
CA GLY A 40 11.40 2.82 -22.70
C GLY A 40 12.36 3.73 -21.94
N HIS A 41 11.87 4.41 -20.92
CA HIS A 41 12.61 5.32 -20.05
C HIS A 41 12.99 4.71 -18.68
N LEU A 42 12.87 3.38 -18.50
CA LEU A 42 13.21 2.73 -17.24
C LEU A 42 14.65 2.99 -16.79
N TYR A 43 15.57 3.20 -17.72
CA TYR A 43 16.98 3.53 -17.45
C TYR A 43 17.16 4.86 -16.71
N LEU A 44 16.20 5.77 -16.79
CA LEU A 44 16.23 7.06 -16.08
C LEU A 44 15.88 6.92 -14.60
N LEU A 45 15.12 5.88 -14.22
CA LEU A 45 14.60 5.72 -12.88
C LEU A 45 15.68 5.23 -11.91
N LYS A 46 16.39 6.16 -11.29
CA LYS A 46 17.39 5.89 -10.25
C LYS A 46 16.75 6.02 -8.86
N LYS A 47 17.30 5.33 -7.87
CA LYS A 47 16.92 5.53 -6.46
C LYS A 47 17.69 6.71 -5.85
N PRO A 48 17.06 7.52 -5.02
CA PRO A 48 15.65 7.51 -4.64
C PRO A 48 14.74 8.07 -5.75
N LEU A 49 13.68 7.35 -6.06
CA LEU A 49 12.83 7.59 -7.24
C LEU A 49 12.24 9.01 -7.29
N HIS A 50 11.80 9.54 -6.13
CA HIS A 50 11.19 10.88 -6.05
C HIS A 50 12.14 11.99 -6.51
N ARG A 51 13.45 11.90 -6.20
CA ARG A 51 14.44 12.87 -6.67
C ARG A 51 14.62 12.82 -8.18
N THR A 52 14.74 11.61 -8.73
CA THR A 52 14.83 11.44 -10.19
C THR A 52 13.60 11.99 -10.92
N LEU A 53 12.40 11.77 -10.36
CA LEU A 53 11.16 12.32 -10.94
C LEU A 53 11.11 13.84 -10.83
N ALA A 54 11.56 14.41 -9.71
CA ALA A 54 11.68 15.87 -9.57
C ALA A 54 12.67 16.46 -10.59
N ASP A 55 13.84 15.85 -10.80
CA ASP A 55 14.81 16.27 -11.79
C ASP A 55 14.25 16.20 -13.21
N LEU A 56 13.48 15.16 -13.52
CA LEU A 56 12.81 15.05 -14.83
C LEU A 56 11.78 16.16 -15.02
N SER A 57 11.00 16.45 -13.99
CA SER A 57 10.03 17.55 -14.03
C SER A 57 10.70 18.92 -14.20
N ALA A 58 11.80 19.17 -13.50
CA ALA A 58 12.57 20.41 -13.64
C ALA A 58 13.12 20.60 -15.06
N ARG A 59 13.49 19.51 -15.76
CA ARG A 59 14.05 19.55 -17.11
C ARG A 59 13.01 19.64 -18.22
N TYR A 60 11.91 18.92 -18.09
CA TYR A 60 10.94 18.72 -19.18
C TYR A 60 9.60 19.43 -18.94
N GLY A 61 9.42 20.02 -17.75
CA GLY A 61 8.21 20.75 -17.38
C GLY A 61 7.32 20.00 -16.40
N PRO A 62 6.22 20.64 -15.96
CA PRO A 62 5.35 20.14 -14.89
C PRO A 62 4.52 18.92 -15.27
N ILE A 63 4.41 18.61 -16.55
CA ILE A 63 3.70 17.43 -17.07
C ILE A 63 4.64 16.73 -18.04
N VAL A 64 5.09 15.51 -17.72
CA VAL A 64 6.05 14.77 -18.52
C VAL A 64 5.49 13.39 -18.88
N PHE A 65 5.57 13.05 -20.16
CA PHE A 65 5.20 11.73 -20.63
C PHE A 65 6.38 10.77 -20.55
N LEU A 66 6.21 9.69 -19.81
CA LEU A 66 7.21 8.64 -19.66
C LEU A 66 6.66 7.31 -20.20
N ARG A 67 7.55 6.53 -20.79
CA ARG A 67 7.25 5.16 -21.15
C ARG A 67 8.10 4.22 -20.29
N LEU A 68 7.44 3.46 -19.43
CA LEU A 68 8.09 2.52 -18.51
C LEU A 68 7.81 1.09 -19.00
N GLY A 69 8.70 0.58 -19.85
CA GLY A 69 8.44 -0.63 -20.61
C GLY A 69 7.24 -0.43 -21.55
N PRO A 70 6.24 -1.32 -21.54
CA PRO A 70 5.01 -1.16 -22.32
C PRO A 70 4.03 -0.14 -21.71
N ARG A 71 4.23 0.29 -20.45
CA ARG A 71 3.32 1.18 -19.75
C ARG A 71 3.55 2.64 -20.13
N GLN A 72 2.50 3.32 -20.52
CA GLN A 72 2.47 4.77 -20.67
C GLN A 72 2.19 5.39 -19.30
N THR A 73 3.01 6.36 -18.90
CA THR A 73 2.94 6.97 -17.57
C THR A 73 3.03 8.47 -17.72
N LEU A 74 2.17 9.18 -17.03
CA LEU A 74 2.19 10.64 -16.94
C LEU A 74 2.78 11.03 -15.59
N LEU A 75 3.84 11.83 -15.61
CA LEU A 75 4.39 12.48 -14.44
C LEU A 75 3.76 13.87 -14.34
N VAL A 76 3.05 14.12 -13.24
CA VAL A 76 2.42 15.41 -12.94
C VAL A 76 3.04 15.96 -11.68
N SER A 77 3.58 17.19 -11.75
CA SER A 77 4.29 17.85 -10.64
C SER A 77 3.77 19.25 -10.31
N SER A 78 2.81 19.80 -11.09
CA SER A 78 2.18 21.07 -10.73
C SER A 78 0.90 20.87 -9.91
N PRO A 79 0.64 21.70 -8.89
CA PRO A 79 -0.60 21.63 -8.10
C PRO A 79 -1.87 21.74 -8.95
N SER A 80 -1.89 22.63 -9.94
CA SER A 80 -3.05 22.85 -10.82
C SER A 80 -3.38 21.62 -11.68
N ALA A 81 -2.36 20.98 -12.27
CA ALA A 81 -2.56 19.76 -13.05
C ALA A 81 -2.91 18.56 -12.15
N ALA A 82 -2.36 18.50 -10.94
CA ALA A 82 -2.73 17.49 -9.95
C ALA A 82 -4.19 17.65 -9.52
N GLU A 83 -4.66 18.89 -9.28
CA GLU A 83 -6.08 19.18 -8.98
C GLU A 83 -6.99 18.76 -10.13
N GLU A 84 -6.60 19.03 -11.36
CA GLU A 84 -7.37 18.62 -12.54
C GLU A 84 -7.49 17.08 -12.62
N CYS A 85 -6.41 16.36 -12.39
CA CYS A 85 -6.42 14.90 -12.42
C CYS A 85 -7.14 14.27 -11.22
N LEU A 86 -6.97 14.82 -10.00
CA LEU A 86 -7.41 14.17 -8.76
C LEU A 86 -8.77 14.68 -8.25
N SER A 87 -9.30 15.77 -8.79
CA SER A 87 -10.60 16.35 -8.43
C SER A 87 -11.54 16.42 -9.61
N LYS A 88 -11.20 17.18 -10.67
CA LYS A 88 -12.11 17.40 -11.80
C LYS A 88 -12.31 16.15 -12.66
N ASN A 89 -11.26 15.37 -12.85
CA ASN A 89 -11.25 14.14 -13.66
C ASN A 89 -10.89 12.90 -12.83
N ASP A 90 -11.20 12.91 -11.54
CA ASP A 90 -10.80 11.85 -10.59
C ASP A 90 -11.25 10.46 -11.05
N VAL A 91 -12.45 10.32 -11.57
CA VAL A 91 -12.99 9.04 -12.06
C VAL A 91 -12.15 8.46 -13.20
N VAL A 92 -11.63 9.32 -14.10
CA VAL A 92 -10.79 8.89 -15.24
C VAL A 92 -9.43 8.37 -14.75
N PHE A 93 -8.87 9.00 -13.72
CA PHE A 93 -7.55 8.68 -13.18
C PHE A 93 -7.57 7.78 -11.93
N ALA A 94 -8.76 7.41 -11.43
CA ALA A 94 -8.92 6.66 -10.19
C ALA A 94 -8.38 5.23 -10.23
N ASN A 95 -8.32 4.61 -11.42
CA ASN A 95 -7.94 3.21 -11.54
C ASN A 95 -6.46 2.97 -11.20
N ARG A 96 -6.21 1.91 -10.46
CA ARG A 96 -4.86 1.56 -10.01
C ARG A 96 -4.13 0.71 -11.05
N PRO A 97 -2.80 0.90 -11.22
CA PRO A 97 -2.02 0.06 -12.10
C PRO A 97 -1.99 -1.38 -11.59
N GLN A 98 -2.14 -2.35 -12.49
CA GLN A 98 -2.04 -3.75 -12.14
C GLN A 98 -0.56 -4.14 -11.93
N LEU A 99 -0.09 -3.98 -10.69
CA LEU A 99 1.24 -4.37 -10.26
C LEU A 99 1.19 -5.72 -9.53
N LEU A 100 2.31 -6.40 -9.49
CA LEU A 100 2.42 -7.71 -8.80
C LEU A 100 2.09 -7.61 -7.31
N ALA A 101 2.45 -6.49 -6.68
CA ALA A 101 2.07 -6.20 -5.30
C ALA A 101 0.54 -6.18 -5.11
N GLY A 102 -0.22 -5.57 -6.03
CA GLY A 102 -1.68 -5.56 -5.97
C GLY A 102 -2.30 -6.96 -6.10
N LYS A 103 -1.64 -7.85 -6.86
CA LYS A 103 -2.09 -9.24 -6.99
C LYS A 103 -1.96 -10.00 -5.66
N TYR A 104 -0.80 -9.92 -4.99
CA TYR A 104 -0.52 -10.69 -3.78
C TYR A 104 -0.88 -9.94 -2.50
N ILE A 105 -0.40 -8.72 -2.33
CA ILE A 105 -0.67 -7.94 -1.12
C ILE A 105 -2.09 -7.37 -1.13
N GLY A 106 -2.61 -7.04 -2.31
CA GLY A 106 -3.93 -6.43 -2.50
C GLY A 106 -5.07 -7.41 -2.74
N TYR A 107 -4.92 -8.69 -2.43
CA TYR A 107 -5.95 -9.72 -2.63
C TYR A 107 -6.53 -9.70 -4.04
N ASN A 108 -5.67 -9.95 -5.03
CA ASN A 108 -6.04 -9.92 -6.45
C ASN A 108 -6.76 -8.62 -6.85
N TYR A 109 -6.24 -7.48 -6.37
CA TYR A 109 -6.76 -6.12 -6.61
C TYR A 109 -8.15 -5.85 -6.02
N THR A 110 -8.59 -6.60 -5.01
CA THR A 110 -9.89 -6.40 -4.35
C THR A 110 -9.81 -5.51 -3.11
N SER A 111 -8.63 -5.32 -2.50
CA SER A 111 -8.50 -4.42 -1.36
C SER A 111 -8.67 -2.95 -1.76
N MET A 112 -9.15 -2.10 -0.87
CA MET A 112 -9.45 -0.69 -1.13
C MET A 112 -8.28 0.10 -1.75
N ALA A 113 -7.03 -0.25 -1.42
CA ALA A 113 -5.84 0.41 -1.97
C ALA A 113 -5.55 0.04 -3.43
N TRP A 114 -6.02 -1.11 -3.90
CA TRP A 114 -5.72 -1.68 -5.21
C TRP A 114 -6.92 -1.88 -6.11
N ALA A 115 -8.13 -1.82 -5.57
CA ALA A 115 -9.35 -1.96 -6.34
C ALA A 115 -9.53 -0.80 -7.31
N ASN A 116 -10.04 -1.11 -8.50
CA ASN A 116 -10.45 -0.13 -9.47
C ASN A 116 -11.70 0.62 -8.97
N TYR A 117 -11.88 1.84 -9.46
CA TYR A 117 -13.06 2.62 -9.17
C TYR A 117 -14.33 1.91 -9.67
N GLY A 118 -15.33 1.79 -8.81
CA GLY A 118 -16.58 1.09 -9.07
C GLY A 118 -17.35 0.84 -7.79
N ASP A 119 -18.44 0.05 -7.89
CA ASP A 119 -19.34 -0.21 -6.75
C ASP A 119 -18.62 -0.89 -5.58
N HIS A 120 -17.76 -1.84 -5.89
CA HIS A 120 -16.95 -2.51 -4.88
C HIS A 120 -16.06 -1.52 -4.11
N TRP A 121 -15.28 -0.69 -4.82
CA TRP A 121 -14.42 0.31 -4.18
C TRP A 121 -15.22 1.34 -3.38
N ARG A 122 -16.35 1.81 -3.93
CA ARG A 122 -17.24 2.76 -3.24
C ARG A 122 -17.79 2.17 -1.95
N ASN A 123 -18.19 0.89 -1.95
CA ASN A 123 -18.67 0.22 -0.75
C ASN A 123 -17.56 0.04 0.30
N LEU A 124 -16.36 -0.40 -0.10
CA LEU A 124 -15.22 -0.49 0.83
C LEU A 124 -14.89 0.87 1.44
N ARG A 125 -14.88 1.94 0.63
CA ARG A 125 -14.64 3.31 1.11
C ARG A 125 -15.72 3.76 2.08
N ARG A 126 -16.97 3.51 1.77
CA ARG A 126 -18.11 3.86 2.63
C ARG A 126 -17.97 3.22 4.01
N ILE A 127 -17.70 1.92 4.07
CA ILE A 127 -17.54 1.20 5.34
C ILE A 127 -16.32 1.72 6.10
N SER A 128 -15.20 1.89 5.43
CA SER A 128 -14.00 2.43 6.05
C SER A 128 -14.25 3.82 6.65
N THR A 129 -14.99 4.68 5.96
CA THR A 129 -15.25 6.05 6.42
C THR A 129 -16.27 6.10 7.55
N LEU A 130 -17.37 5.33 7.47
CA LEU A 130 -18.46 5.42 8.41
C LEU A 130 -18.22 4.57 9.66
N GLU A 131 -17.71 3.37 9.50
CA GLU A 131 -17.66 2.37 10.56
C GLU A 131 -16.28 2.21 11.21
N ILE A 132 -15.21 2.57 10.48
CA ILE A 132 -13.84 2.38 10.97
C ILE A 132 -13.22 3.71 11.36
N LEU A 133 -13.29 4.72 10.49
CA LEU A 133 -12.59 6.00 10.61
C LEU A 133 -13.52 7.19 10.89
N SER A 134 -14.79 6.96 11.24
CA SER A 134 -15.69 8.07 11.60
C SER A 134 -15.21 8.78 12.86
N THR A 135 -15.50 10.07 12.97
CA THR A 135 -15.15 10.89 14.13
C THR A 135 -15.63 10.25 15.44
N SER A 136 -16.85 9.70 15.45
CA SER A 136 -17.41 8.99 16.59
C SER A 136 -16.56 7.77 16.99
N ARG A 137 -16.17 6.93 15.99
CA ARG A 137 -15.30 5.76 16.26
C ARG A 137 -13.92 6.18 16.78
N ILE A 138 -13.32 7.19 16.15
CA ILE A 138 -12.02 7.72 16.57
C ILE A 138 -12.08 8.25 18.00
N GLN A 139 -13.13 8.97 18.36
CA GLN A 139 -13.33 9.45 19.73
C GLN A 139 -13.58 8.30 20.72
N MET A 140 -14.44 7.34 20.37
CA MET A 140 -14.71 6.18 21.20
C MET A 140 -13.43 5.38 21.53
N LEU A 141 -12.52 5.26 20.58
CA LEU A 141 -11.24 4.55 20.73
C LEU A 141 -10.10 5.46 21.23
N SER A 142 -10.37 6.71 21.68
CA SER A 142 -9.34 7.64 22.15
C SER A 142 -8.55 7.11 23.35
N GLY A 143 -9.18 6.34 24.24
CA GLY A 143 -8.51 5.72 25.38
C GLY A 143 -7.34 4.84 24.99
N ILE A 144 -7.46 4.07 23.90
CA ILE A 144 -6.37 3.23 23.38
C ILE A 144 -5.15 4.08 23.04
N ARG A 145 -5.35 5.21 22.37
CA ARG A 145 -4.25 6.12 21.99
C ARG A 145 -3.60 6.74 23.21
N SER A 146 -4.43 7.20 24.17
CA SER A 146 -3.92 7.79 25.43
C SER A 146 -3.11 6.78 26.24
N ASP A 147 -3.55 5.53 26.31
CA ASP A 147 -2.83 4.46 27.02
C ASP A 147 -1.47 4.17 26.39
N GLU A 148 -1.41 4.06 25.04
CA GLU A 148 -0.14 3.79 24.35
C GLU A 148 0.84 4.98 24.45
N VAL A 149 0.34 6.23 24.38
CA VAL A 149 1.15 7.42 24.61
C VAL A 149 1.69 7.43 26.06
N ARG A 150 0.84 7.14 27.04
CA ARG A 150 1.27 7.04 28.45
C ARG A 150 2.33 5.95 28.64
N SER A 151 2.12 4.77 28.02
CA SER A 151 3.09 3.67 28.08
C SER A 151 4.43 4.06 27.46
N LEU A 152 4.43 4.78 26.33
CA LEU A 152 5.65 5.30 25.73
C LEU A 152 6.36 6.30 26.67
N LEU A 153 5.63 7.24 27.24
CA LEU A 153 6.20 8.24 28.17
C LEU A 153 6.82 7.57 29.40
N LEU A 154 6.16 6.59 30.00
CA LEU A 154 6.70 5.83 31.13
C LEU A 154 8.01 5.13 30.76
N ARG A 155 8.07 4.44 29.61
CA ARG A 155 9.30 3.79 29.13
C ARG A 155 10.44 4.80 28.92
N LEU A 156 10.13 5.98 28.39
CA LEU A 156 11.14 7.03 28.21
C LEU A 156 11.67 7.58 29.55
N LEU A 157 10.81 7.67 30.56
CA LEU A 157 11.21 8.09 31.91
C LEU A 157 12.04 7.00 32.62
N GLU A 158 11.69 5.74 32.45
CA GLU A 158 12.41 4.60 33.04
C GLU A 158 13.81 4.43 32.43
N ASN A 159 13.98 4.71 31.13
CA ASN A 159 15.27 4.63 30.45
C ASN A 159 16.28 5.73 30.87
N GLY A 160 15.83 6.76 31.56
CA GLY A 160 16.68 7.79 32.15
C GLY A 160 17.58 8.51 31.12
N ALA A 161 18.90 8.37 31.27
CA ALA A 161 19.89 9.03 30.40
C ALA A 161 20.30 8.19 29.17
N GLU A 162 19.72 7.02 28.94
CA GLU A 162 20.05 6.21 27.79
C GLU A 162 19.49 6.81 26.49
N THR A 163 20.24 6.66 25.40
CA THR A 163 19.81 7.07 24.06
C THR A 163 18.70 6.18 23.55
N VAL A 164 17.56 6.77 23.19
CA VAL A 164 16.41 6.04 22.66
C VAL A 164 16.25 6.32 21.17
N ASP A 165 16.06 5.27 20.35
CA ASP A 165 15.62 5.44 18.97
C ASP A 165 14.14 5.82 18.94
N MET A 166 13.87 7.14 18.89
CA MET A 166 12.50 7.67 18.85
C MET A 166 11.71 7.20 17.64
N LYS A 167 12.38 6.91 16.52
CA LYS A 167 11.69 6.39 15.33
C LYS A 167 11.13 4.98 15.57
N ALA A 168 11.92 4.11 16.17
CA ALA A 168 11.48 2.77 16.58
C ALA A 168 10.36 2.87 17.64
N ALA A 169 10.53 3.72 18.64
CA ALA A 169 9.56 3.92 19.72
C ALA A 169 8.18 4.40 19.21
N PHE A 170 8.16 5.39 18.30
CA PHE A 170 6.91 5.84 17.69
C PHE A 170 6.30 4.79 16.76
N PHE A 171 7.13 4.01 16.06
CA PHE A 171 6.66 2.91 15.24
C PHE A 171 5.93 1.85 16.08
N GLU A 172 6.56 1.39 17.18
CA GLU A 172 5.97 0.42 18.11
C GLU A 172 4.65 0.92 18.70
N MET A 173 4.65 2.18 19.20
CA MET A 173 3.43 2.81 19.73
C MET A 173 2.31 2.82 18.68
N THR A 174 2.63 3.23 17.45
CA THR A 174 1.64 3.30 16.37
C THR A 174 1.09 1.91 16.02
N MET A 175 1.95 0.90 15.94
CA MET A 175 1.54 -0.48 15.68
C MET A 175 0.64 -1.02 16.78
N ASN A 176 0.96 -0.75 18.04
CA ASN A 176 0.11 -1.13 19.17
C ASN A 176 -1.27 -0.45 19.11
N VAL A 177 -1.31 0.87 18.87
CA VAL A 177 -2.58 1.59 18.69
C VAL A 177 -3.42 0.92 17.61
N MET A 178 -2.83 0.61 16.46
CA MET A 178 -3.54 -0.02 15.34
C MET A 178 -4.05 -1.40 15.71
N MET A 179 -3.21 -2.27 16.26
CA MET A 179 -3.60 -3.64 16.59
C MET A 179 -4.64 -3.69 17.71
N ARG A 180 -4.55 -2.79 18.69
CA ARG A 180 -5.59 -2.66 19.72
C ARG A 180 -6.93 -2.18 19.15
N MET A 181 -6.91 -1.30 18.16
CA MET A 181 -8.14 -0.85 17.48
C MET A 181 -8.73 -1.94 16.58
N ILE A 182 -7.88 -2.73 15.91
CA ILE A 182 -8.29 -3.79 14.98
C ILE A 182 -8.75 -5.05 15.74
N ALA A 183 -7.91 -5.55 16.65
CA ALA A 183 -8.06 -6.86 17.29
C ALA A 183 -8.01 -6.83 18.83
N GLY A 184 -7.89 -5.66 19.46
CA GLY A 184 -7.78 -5.54 20.92
C GLY A 184 -6.44 -6.03 21.50
N LYS A 185 -5.44 -6.33 20.67
CA LYS A 185 -4.17 -6.94 21.06
C LYS A 185 -2.98 -5.98 20.98
N ARG A 186 -1.96 -6.23 21.79
CA ARG A 186 -0.72 -5.47 21.86
C ARG A 186 0.48 -6.35 21.50
N TYR A 187 1.41 -5.85 20.66
CA TYR A 187 2.50 -6.64 20.10
C TYR A 187 3.90 -6.08 20.38
N TYR A 188 4.02 -4.90 21.00
CA TYR A 188 5.30 -4.26 21.31
C TYR A 188 5.33 -3.80 22.77
N GLY A 189 6.49 -3.87 23.40
CA GLY A 189 6.70 -3.46 24.80
C GLY A 189 6.28 -4.51 25.81
N GLY A 190 6.04 -4.11 27.06
CA GLY A 190 5.51 -4.99 28.12
C GLY A 190 4.04 -5.33 27.90
N ASN A 191 3.54 -6.38 28.56
CA ASN A 191 2.14 -6.85 28.46
C ASN A 191 1.70 -7.17 27.03
N VAL A 192 2.59 -7.80 26.25
CA VAL A 192 2.25 -8.31 24.91
C VAL A 192 1.46 -9.63 25.04
N VAL A 193 0.80 -10.00 23.94
CA VAL A 193 0.25 -11.34 23.73
C VAL A 193 1.37 -12.39 23.77
N GLU A 194 1.05 -13.64 23.51
CA GLU A 194 2.05 -14.72 23.47
C GLU A 194 3.28 -14.37 22.64
N VAL A 195 4.47 -14.72 23.15
CA VAL A 195 5.76 -14.38 22.53
C VAL A 195 5.84 -14.87 21.08
N GLU A 196 5.30 -16.06 20.80
CA GLU A 196 5.30 -16.64 19.46
C GLU A 196 4.41 -15.86 18.48
N GLU A 197 3.23 -15.42 18.92
CA GLU A 197 2.33 -14.60 18.10
C GLU A 197 2.94 -13.22 17.81
N THR A 198 3.59 -12.64 18.81
CA THR A 198 4.33 -11.38 18.70
C THR A 198 5.44 -11.48 17.66
N ALA A 199 6.27 -12.52 17.73
CA ALA A 199 7.36 -12.72 16.78
C ALA A 199 6.84 -12.90 15.34
N LYS A 200 5.77 -13.66 15.14
CA LYS A 200 5.12 -13.83 13.84
C LYS A 200 4.60 -12.50 13.28
N PHE A 201 3.98 -11.68 14.12
CA PHE A 201 3.49 -10.36 13.71
C PHE A 201 4.64 -9.46 13.28
N GLN A 202 5.71 -9.37 14.08
CA GLN A 202 6.89 -8.57 13.77
C GLN A 202 7.55 -9.00 12.46
N GLU A 203 7.71 -10.30 12.23
CA GLU A 203 8.25 -10.84 10.97
C GLU A 203 7.38 -10.44 9.77
N ILE A 204 6.05 -10.54 9.89
CA ILE A 204 5.12 -10.12 8.82
C ILE A 204 5.27 -8.64 8.51
N ILE A 205 5.42 -7.81 9.52
CA ILE A 205 5.60 -6.38 9.35
C ILE A 205 6.93 -6.07 8.65
N GLU A 206 8.04 -6.65 9.07
CA GLU A 206 9.36 -6.51 8.44
C GLU A 206 9.34 -6.96 6.97
N ASP A 207 8.77 -8.14 6.70
CA ASP A 207 8.64 -8.67 5.35
C ASP A 207 7.75 -7.75 4.46
N THR A 208 6.69 -7.18 5.03
CA THR A 208 5.81 -6.24 4.31
C THR A 208 6.59 -5.01 3.89
N PHE A 209 7.45 -4.48 4.75
CA PHE A 209 8.32 -3.35 4.43
C PHE A 209 9.36 -3.68 3.38
N ARG A 210 10.06 -4.78 3.58
CA ARG A 210 11.14 -5.21 2.70
C ARG A 210 10.65 -5.46 1.27
N LEU A 211 9.47 -6.06 1.12
CA LEU A 211 8.92 -6.45 -0.18
C LEU A 211 8.02 -5.39 -0.81
N GLY A 212 7.32 -4.60 0.01
CA GLY A 212 6.40 -3.55 -0.45
C GLY A 212 7.13 -2.36 -1.08
N ASP A 213 8.33 -2.04 -0.58
CA ASP A 213 9.12 -0.87 -1.00
C ASP A 213 9.87 -1.06 -2.33
N THR A 214 9.74 -2.16 -2.96
CA THR A 214 10.61 -2.49 -4.09
C THR A 214 9.85 -2.58 -5.39
N THR A 215 10.17 -1.65 -6.28
CA THR A 215 9.78 -1.73 -7.70
C THR A 215 10.17 -3.10 -8.26
N ASN A 216 9.18 -3.87 -8.69
CA ASN A 216 9.45 -5.14 -9.36
C ASN A 216 9.66 -4.87 -10.86
N ILE A 217 10.84 -5.17 -11.36
CA ILE A 217 11.15 -5.02 -12.78
C ILE A 217 10.18 -5.81 -13.68
N GLY A 218 9.67 -6.96 -13.20
CA GLY A 218 8.66 -7.75 -13.92
C GLY A 218 7.32 -7.04 -14.13
N ASP A 219 7.02 -5.97 -13.38
CA ASP A 219 5.82 -5.15 -13.61
C ASP A 219 5.94 -4.25 -14.84
N TYR A 220 7.17 -3.93 -15.23
CA TYR A 220 7.49 -3.09 -16.38
C TYR A 220 8.02 -3.88 -17.57
N LEU A 221 8.57 -5.07 -17.35
CA LEU A 221 9.10 -5.94 -18.39
C LEU A 221 8.51 -7.35 -18.26
N PRO A 222 7.28 -7.58 -18.74
CA PRO A 222 6.61 -8.89 -18.64
C PRO A 222 7.41 -10.04 -19.25
N VAL A 223 8.23 -9.75 -20.26
CA VAL A 223 9.13 -10.70 -20.92
C VAL A 223 10.10 -11.36 -19.92
N LEU A 224 10.55 -10.64 -18.88
CA LEU A 224 11.44 -11.21 -17.86
C LEU A 224 10.74 -12.30 -17.02
N ARG A 225 9.43 -12.21 -16.86
CA ARG A 225 8.65 -13.26 -16.19
C ARG A 225 8.61 -14.54 -17.03
N TRP A 226 8.57 -14.41 -18.35
CA TRP A 226 8.65 -15.52 -19.29
C TRP A 226 10.02 -16.21 -19.24
N LEU A 227 11.09 -15.45 -19.10
CA LEU A 227 12.45 -15.96 -18.99
C LEU A 227 12.78 -16.57 -17.62
N GLY A 228 11.77 -16.79 -16.77
CA GLY A 228 11.96 -17.43 -15.47
C GLY A 228 12.54 -16.53 -14.37
N VAL A 229 12.75 -15.24 -14.66
CA VAL A 229 13.15 -14.26 -13.66
C VAL A 229 11.94 -13.95 -12.76
N LYS A 230 11.63 -14.88 -11.86
CA LYS A 230 10.47 -14.75 -10.93
C LYS A 230 10.66 -13.67 -9.88
N GLY A 231 11.85 -13.05 -9.81
CA GLY A 231 12.15 -11.90 -8.97
C GLY A 231 11.58 -12.03 -7.55
N LYS A 232 10.76 -11.08 -7.17
CA LYS A 232 10.13 -11.00 -5.84
C LYS A 232 8.79 -11.73 -5.73
N GLU A 233 8.31 -12.33 -6.81
CA GLU A 233 6.98 -12.98 -6.81
C GLU A 233 6.88 -14.08 -5.76
N LYS A 234 7.94 -14.89 -5.58
CA LYS A 234 7.97 -15.93 -4.55
C LYS A 234 7.87 -15.32 -3.14
N GLY A 235 8.61 -14.25 -2.88
CA GLY A 235 8.57 -13.54 -1.59
C GLY A 235 7.19 -12.91 -1.31
N LEU A 236 6.58 -12.28 -2.30
CA LEU A 236 5.24 -11.69 -2.18
C LEU A 236 4.16 -12.75 -1.91
N ARG A 237 4.25 -13.91 -2.56
CA ARG A 237 3.35 -15.04 -2.33
C ARG A 237 3.50 -15.63 -0.93
N GLU A 238 4.74 -15.77 -0.46
CA GLU A 238 5.01 -16.26 0.90
C GLU A 238 4.52 -15.25 1.96
N LEU A 239 4.79 -13.97 1.76
CA LEU A 239 4.26 -12.91 2.62
C LEU A 239 2.73 -12.94 2.68
N GLN A 240 2.05 -13.08 1.53
CA GLN A 240 0.60 -13.21 1.50
C GLN A 240 0.14 -14.38 2.37
N ARG A 241 0.75 -15.57 2.23
CA ARG A 241 0.37 -16.76 3.03
C ARG A 241 0.55 -16.54 4.53
N LYS A 242 1.68 -15.92 4.94
CA LYS A 242 1.93 -15.59 6.35
C LYS A 242 0.85 -14.65 6.89
N ARG A 243 0.54 -13.60 6.14
CA ARG A 243 -0.48 -12.60 6.50
C ARG A 243 -1.87 -13.21 6.55
N ASP A 244 -2.26 -14.00 5.56
CA ASP A 244 -3.56 -14.66 5.52
C ASP A 244 -3.75 -15.56 6.73
N ARG A 245 -2.75 -16.38 7.07
CA ARG A 245 -2.81 -17.25 8.23
C ARG A 245 -2.93 -16.45 9.54
N PHE A 246 -2.15 -15.40 9.70
CA PHE A 246 -2.18 -14.55 10.87
C PHE A 246 -3.52 -13.84 11.04
N MET A 247 -3.99 -13.16 10.00
CA MET A 247 -5.27 -12.41 10.03
C MET A 247 -6.48 -13.34 10.18
N GLN A 248 -6.44 -14.52 9.56
CA GLN A 248 -7.50 -15.52 9.72
C GLN A 248 -7.56 -16.01 11.15
N GLY A 249 -6.41 -16.23 11.79
CA GLY A 249 -6.36 -16.60 13.22
C GLY A 249 -7.05 -15.56 14.10
N LEU A 250 -6.82 -14.27 13.86
CA LEU A 250 -7.49 -13.20 14.60
C LEU A 250 -9.00 -13.19 14.35
N ILE A 251 -9.45 -13.42 13.12
CA ILE A 251 -10.88 -13.50 12.77
C ILE A 251 -11.55 -14.65 13.50
N GLU A 252 -10.95 -15.85 13.49
CA GLU A 252 -11.50 -17.04 14.14
C GLU A 252 -11.56 -16.89 15.67
N GLU A 253 -10.54 -16.27 16.26
CA GLU A 253 -10.53 -15.99 17.70
C GLU A 253 -11.69 -15.07 18.09
N HIS A 254 -11.93 -13.99 17.33
CA HIS A 254 -13.04 -13.07 17.58
C HIS A 254 -14.39 -13.75 17.34
N ARG A 255 -14.50 -14.58 16.31
CA ARG A 255 -15.71 -15.35 16.01
C ARG A 255 -16.05 -16.31 17.15
N THR A 256 -15.06 -17.01 17.67
CA THR A 256 -15.21 -17.90 18.83
C THR A 256 -15.61 -17.14 20.10
N ARG A 257 -15.03 -15.95 20.33
CA ARG A 257 -15.36 -15.10 21.46
C ARG A 257 -16.81 -14.61 21.38
N MET A 258 -17.22 -14.08 20.25
CA MET A 258 -18.60 -13.60 20.03
C MET A 258 -19.63 -14.74 20.21
N ALA A 259 -19.32 -15.95 19.71
CA ALA A 259 -20.19 -17.12 19.91
C ALA A 259 -20.33 -17.48 21.39
N LYS A 260 -19.24 -17.49 22.16
CA LYS A 260 -19.29 -17.75 23.60
C LYS A 260 -20.09 -16.70 24.38
N GLU A 261 -19.95 -15.43 24.02
CA GLU A 261 -20.69 -14.33 24.65
C GLU A 261 -22.20 -14.39 24.35
N SER A 262 -22.59 -14.85 23.16
CA SER A 262 -24.02 -15.05 22.84
C SER A 262 -24.68 -16.20 23.62
N TYR A 263 -23.90 -17.20 24.06
CA TYR A 263 -24.42 -18.30 24.91
C TYR A 263 -24.48 -17.94 26.38
N SER A 264 -23.68 -17.01 26.88
CA SER A 264 -23.73 -16.60 28.28
C SER A 264 -24.69 -15.45 28.45
N SER A 265 -25.93 -15.77 28.81
CA SER A 265 -27.07 -14.85 28.98
C SER A 265 -26.93 -13.78 30.09
N SER A 266 -25.74 -13.58 30.65
CA SER A 266 -25.57 -12.73 31.82
C SER A 266 -24.44 -11.71 31.69
N SER A 267 -24.27 -11.07 30.57
CA SER A 267 -23.54 -9.81 30.54
C SER A 267 -23.72 -9.13 29.18
N CYS A 268 -24.81 -8.43 29.02
CA CYS A 268 -24.83 -7.31 28.10
C CYS A 268 -23.76 -6.34 28.64
N ARG A 269 -22.52 -6.40 28.09
CA ARG A 269 -21.48 -5.38 28.36
C ARG A 269 -21.93 -4.08 27.72
N VAL A 270 -22.87 -3.42 28.39
CA VAL A 270 -23.25 -2.05 28.05
C VAL A 270 -22.00 -1.20 28.25
N GLY A 271 -21.33 -0.84 27.15
CA GLY A 271 -20.17 0.05 27.14
C GLY A 271 -18.85 -0.53 26.63
N GLU A 272 -18.74 -1.83 26.32
CA GLU A 272 -17.51 -2.36 25.77
C GLU A 272 -17.36 -1.97 24.28
N LYS A 273 -16.21 -1.38 23.98
CA LYS A 273 -15.91 -0.79 22.65
C LYS A 273 -15.58 -1.91 21.67
N LYS A 274 -16.46 -2.19 20.72
CA LYS A 274 -16.21 -3.19 19.67
C LYS A 274 -14.94 -2.89 18.90
N THR A 275 -14.12 -3.90 18.69
CA THR A 275 -12.96 -3.85 17.80
C THR A 275 -13.41 -3.74 16.34
N MET A 276 -12.47 -3.40 15.44
CA MET A 276 -12.76 -3.36 14.01
C MET A 276 -13.22 -4.72 13.48
N ILE A 277 -12.58 -5.81 13.92
CA ILE A 277 -12.93 -7.19 13.50
C ILE A 277 -14.38 -7.50 13.90
N GLU A 278 -14.78 -7.19 15.12
CA GLU A 278 -16.15 -7.44 15.58
C GLU A 278 -17.21 -6.65 14.80
N VAL A 279 -16.89 -5.42 14.43
CA VAL A 279 -17.75 -4.63 13.54
C VAL A 279 -17.87 -5.30 12.17
N LEU A 280 -16.75 -5.71 11.57
CA LEU A 280 -16.77 -6.36 10.26
C LEU A 280 -17.46 -7.72 10.27
N LEU A 281 -17.30 -8.50 11.33
CA LEU A 281 -18.06 -9.76 11.53
C LEU A 281 -19.56 -9.50 11.63
N SER A 282 -20.00 -8.43 12.28
CA SER A 282 -21.42 -8.08 12.32
C SER A 282 -22.01 -7.68 10.96
N PHE A 283 -21.18 -7.20 10.01
CA PHE A 283 -21.58 -7.02 8.60
C PHE A 283 -21.65 -8.35 7.85
N GLN A 284 -20.71 -9.26 8.13
CA GLN A 284 -20.71 -10.59 7.52
C GLN A 284 -21.97 -11.38 7.91
N GLU A 285 -22.43 -11.30 9.16
CA GLU A 285 -23.70 -11.92 9.57
C GLU A 285 -24.92 -11.41 8.77
N LYS A 286 -24.90 -10.15 8.34
CA LYS A 286 -26.01 -9.54 7.58
C LYS A 286 -25.93 -9.82 6.08
N GLN A 287 -24.72 -9.91 5.52
CA GLN A 287 -24.45 -10.03 4.09
C GLN A 287 -23.23 -10.91 3.84
N ALA A 288 -23.32 -12.20 4.16
CA ALA A 288 -22.21 -13.15 4.09
C ALA A 288 -21.65 -13.32 2.68
N GLU A 289 -22.48 -13.21 1.64
CA GLU A 289 -22.07 -13.35 0.25
C GLU A 289 -21.07 -12.27 -0.18
N TYR A 290 -21.20 -11.06 0.35
CA TYR A 290 -20.31 -9.95 0.00
C TYR A 290 -19.13 -9.83 0.98
N TYR A 291 -19.37 -9.86 2.29
CA TYR A 291 -18.34 -9.69 3.32
C TYR A 291 -17.64 -11.00 3.64
N THR A 292 -16.88 -11.51 2.67
CA THR A 292 -16.06 -12.71 2.86
C THR A 292 -14.88 -12.43 3.79
N ASP A 293 -14.28 -13.48 4.35
CA ASP A 293 -13.08 -13.37 5.18
C ASP A 293 -11.92 -12.67 4.42
N GLU A 294 -11.87 -12.82 3.09
CA GLU A 294 -10.89 -12.14 2.24
C GLU A 294 -11.09 -10.62 2.25
N ILE A 295 -12.33 -10.15 2.15
CA ILE A 295 -12.65 -8.72 2.23
C ILE A 295 -12.36 -8.17 3.63
N ILE A 296 -12.67 -8.92 4.68
CA ILE A 296 -12.36 -8.53 6.06
C ILE A 296 -10.83 -8.38 6.22
N ARG A 297 -10.03 -9.37 5.78
CA ARG A 297 -8.58 -9.28 5.79
C ARG A 297 -8.06 -8.11 4.97
N GLY A 298 -8.67 -7.84 3.81
CA GLY A 298 -8.36 -6.69 2.97
C GLY A 298 -8.58 -5.34 3.66
N LEU A 299 -9.67 -5.20 4.43
CA LEU A 299 -9.97 -3.99 5.22
C LEU A 299 -9.03 -3.85 6.43
N MET A 300 -8.72 -4.95 7.13
CA MET A 300 -7.70 -4.94 8.18
C MET A 300 -6.37 -4.42 7.66
N LEU A 301 -5.97 -4.88 6.46
CA LEU A 301 -4.73 -4.47 5.82
C LEU A 301 -4.66 -2.98 5.51
N VAL A 302 -5.76 -2.38 5.05
CA VAL A 302 -5.80 -0.94 4.76
C VAL A 302 -5.45 -0.12 5.99
N SER A 303 -5.92 -0.53 7.15
CA SER A 303 -5.60 0.13 8.41
C SER A 303 -4.09 0.09 8.71
N PHE A 304 -3.39 -0.98 8.35
CA PHE A 304 -1.92 -1.05 8.47
C PHE A 304 -1.19 -0.15 7.48
N THR A 305 -1.70 0.00 6.27
CA THR A 305 -1.02 0.77 5.22
C THR A 305 -1.18 2.28 5.38
N ILE A 306 -2.28 2.76 5.90
CA ILE A 306 -2.55 4.21 6.09
C ILE A 306 -1.52 4.84 7.04
N HIS A 307 -1.07 4.15 8.09
CA HIS A 307 -0.08 4.65 9.04
C HIS A 307 1.37 4.53 8.56
N HIS A 308 1.56 3.97 7.38
CA HIS A 308 2.89 3.64 6.84
C HIS A 308 3.52 4.74 6.02
N THR A 309 2.78 5.77 5.67
CA THR A 309 3.24 6.89 4.84
C THR A 309 4.29 7.78 5.52
N HIS A 310 4.65 7.51 6.78
CA HIS A 310 5.70 8.22 7.50
C HIS A 310 7.12 7.63 7.38
N ARG A 311 7.31 6.51 6.71
CA ARG A 311 8.64 6.16 6.17
C ARG A 311 8.69 6.63 4.72
N PRO A 312 9.49 7.65 4.38
CA PRO A 312 9.75 7.86 2.96
C PRO A 312 10.49 6.63 2.47
N PRO A 313 10.07 5.92 1.53
CA PRO A 313 9.71 6.38 0.23
C PRO A 313 8.62 5.58 -0.37
N ILE A 314 8.21 5.90 -1.35
CA ILE A 314 7.59 5.32 -2.46
C ILE A 314 6.41 6.02 -2.81
N SER A 315 6.73 6.79 -3.39
CA SER A 315 6.11 7.74 -4.09
C SER A 315 6.20 7.72 -5.57
N LEU A 316 5.32 6.94 -6.07
CA LEU A 316 4.69 7.25 -7.35
C LEU A 316 3.50 8.20 -7.16
N LEU A 317 3.16 8.51 -5.89
CA LEU A 317 2.06 9.41 -5.52
C LEU A 317 2.52 10.68 -4.78
N HIS A 318 3.80 10.83 -4.44
CA HIS A 318 4.32 11.99 -3.70
C HIS A 318 5.25 12.90 -4.50
N ALA A 319 5.15 12.92 -5.79
CA ALA A 319 5.81 13.94 -6.60
C ALA A 319 5.01 15.25 -6.68
N SER A 320 4.02 15.46 -5.79
CA SER A 320 3.13 16.63 -5.90
C SER A 320 2.88 17.37 -4.58
N ALA A 321 3.88 17.51 -3.71
CA ALA A 321 3.75 18.41 -2.58
C ALA A 321 5.12 18.95 -2.17
N THR A 322 5.59 19.92 -2.90
CA THR A 322 6.36 21.09 -2.42
C THR A 322 6.17 22.21 -3.39
#